data_afa582a28527df43ff5a0510a7900340
#
_entry.id   afa582a28527df43ff5a0510a7900340
#
_cell.length_a   1.000
_cell.length_b   1.000
_cell.length_c   1.000
_cell.angle_alpha   90.00
_cell.angle_beta   90.00
_cell.angle_gamma   90.00
#
_symmetry.space_group_name_H-M   'P 1'
#
loop_
_entity.id
_entity.type
_entity.pdbx_description
1 polymer ?
#
loop_
_entity_poly.entity_id
_entity_poly.type
_entity_poly.pdbx_seq_one_letter_code
_entity_poly.pdbx_strand_id
1 'polypeptide(L)'
;MKASVIIPNLNGAGWLRDSIESIWAQTEQDFELIVIDNGSTDESLEIARSYCGNPRYHLIENSENTGFSHAVNQGIAMAKGEYMALFNNDAFAEPNWLEELLKTAESDPDFCGIQPDAALLRAGTGR
;
A
#
# COMPACT_ATOMS: atom_id res chain seq x y z
N MET A 1 9.31 11.05 -5.84
CA MET A 1 8.63 9.74 -5.67
C MET A 1 7.19 9.87 -6.13
N LYS A 2 6.79 9.03 -7.07
CA LYS A 2 5.45 9.15 -7.67
C LYS A 2 4.35 8.61 -6.78
N ALA A 3 4.58 7.52 -6.07
CA ALA A 3 3.50 6.87 -5.32
C ALA A 3 3.96 6.30 -4.00
N SER A 4 3.02 6.23 -3.07
CA SER A 4 3.13 5.45 -1.85
C SER A 4 2.02 4.40 -1.87
N VAL A 5 2.39 3.12 -1.90
CA VAL A 5 1.43 2.03 -1.87
C VAL A 5 1.24 1.62 -0.41
N ILE A 6 -0.01 1.57 0.04
CA ILE A 6 -0.36 1.35 1.44
C ILE A 6 -1.15 0.04 1.55
N ILE A 7 -0.64 -0.90 2.33
CA ILE A 7 -1.28 -2.19 2.57
C ILE A 7 -1.56 -2.35 4.06
N PRO A 8 -2.81 -2.19 4.51
CA PRO A 8 -3.18 -2.57 5.86
C PRO A 8 -3.31 -4.10 5.94
N ASN A 9 -2.77 -4.69 6.98
CA ASN A 9 -2.79 -6.14 7.16
C ASN A 9 -3.28 -6.53 8.54
N LEU A 10 -4.17 -7.50 8.57
CA LEU A 10 -4.59 -8.18 9.80
C LEU A 10 -4.78 -9.65 9.48
N ASN A 11 -3.92 -10.50 10.04
CA ASN A 11 -4.01 -11.96 9.89
C ASN A 11 -4.08 -12.45 8.44
N GLY A 12 -3.26 -11.85 7.56
CA GLY A 12 -3.23 -12.18 6.15
C GLY A 12 -2.11 -13.12 5.73
N ALA A 13 -1.69 -14.06 6.60
CA ALA A 13 -0.52 -14.92 6.34
C ALA A 13 -0.63 -15.73 5.04
N GLY A 14 -1.84 -16.10 4.63
CA GLY A 14 -2.04 -16.93 3.43
C GLY A 14 -1.82 -16.19 2.11
N TRP A 15 -1.79 -14.86 2.11
CA TRP A 15 -1.73 -14.07 0.86
C TRP A 15 -0.86 -12.82 0.92
N LEU A 16 -0.43 -12.38 2.11
CA LEU A 16 0.33 -11.14 2.24
C LEU A 16 1.64 -11.15 1.44
N ARG A 17 2.39 -12.25 1.47
CA ARG A 17 3.66 -12.35 0.73
C ARG A 17 3.45 -12.14 -0.77
N ASP A 18 2.47 -12.84 -1.36
CA ASP A 18 2.20 -12.73 -2.78
C ASP A 18 1.71 -11.34 -3.15
N SER A 19 0.91 -10.74 -2.28
CA SER A 19 0.44 -9.36 -2.46
C SER A 19 1.62 -8.38 -2.50
N ILE A 20 2.52 -8.47 -1.53
CA ILE A 20 3.71 -7.61 -1.47
C ILE A 20 4.61 -7.84 -2.69
N GLU A 21 4.85 -9.10 -3.06
CA GLU A 21 5.70 -9.41 -4.22
C GLU A 21 5.11 -8.86 -5.51
N SER A 22 3.78 -8.84 -5.65
CA SER A 22 3.14 -8.27 -6.83
C SER A 22 3.37 -6.76 -6.92
N ILE A 23 3.54 -6.08 -5.80
CA ILE A 23 3.87 -4.65 -5.80
C ILE A 23 5.34 -4.42 -6.16
N TRP A 24 6.26 -5.23 -5.62
CA TRP A 24 7.67 -5.10 -5.99
C TRP A 24 7.93 -5.40 -7.47
N ALA A 25 7.07 -6.20 -8.11
CA ALA A 25 7.21 -6.59 -9.51
C ALA A 25 6.59 -5.59 -10.50
N GLN A 26 6.14 -4.42 -10.03
CA GLN A 26 5.51 -3.43 -10.92
C GLN A 26 6.50 -2.84 -11.93
N THR A 27 5.99 -2.49 -13.12
CA THR A 27 6.78 -1.81 -14.15
C THR A 27 7.18 -0.41 -13.71
N GLU A 28 6.32 0.28 -12.96
CA GLU A 28 6.66 1.55 -12.34
C GLU A 28 7.37 1.28 -11.01
N GLN A 29 8.60 1.76 -10.87
CA GLN A 29 9.42 1.51 -9.68
C GLN A 29 9.63 2.74 -8.78
N ASP A 30 9.14 3.90 -9.16
CA ASP A 30 9.30 5.11 -8.36
C ASP A 30 8.22 5.22 -7.29
N PHE A 31 8.27 4.29 -6.34
CA PHE A 31 7.29 4.21 -5.25
C PHE A 31 7.93 3.72 -3.96
N GLU A 32 7.26 3.94 -2.86
CA GLU A 32 7.53 3.28 -1.57
C GLU A 32 6.35 2.37 -1.23
N LEU A 33 6.61 1.35 -0.43
CA LEU A 33 5.58 0.45 0.08
C LEU A 33 5.48 0.59 1.59
N ILE A 34 4.27 0.87 2.08
CA ILE A 34 3.99 1.02 3.49
C ILE A 34 3.02 -0.07 3.90
N VAL A 35 3.42 -0.95 4.79
CA VAL A 35 2.56 -2.00 5.35
C VAL A 35 2.26 -1.64 6.79
N ILE A 36 1.00 -1.72 7.18
CA ILE A 36 0.57 -1.51 8.55
C ILE A 36 0.06 -2.85 9.08
N ASP A 37 0.80 -3.44 10.00
CA ASP A 37 0.33 -4.65 10.69
C ASP A 37 -0.53 -4.23 11.86
N ASN A 38 -1.80 -4.55 11.79
CA ASN A 38 -2.80 -4.05 12.73
C ASN A 38 -3.07 -5.03 13.87
N GLY A 39 -2.01 -5.55 14.46
CA GLY A 39 -2.10 -6.44 15.61
C GLY A 39 -2.34 -7.89 15.22
N SER A 40 -1.70 -8.38 14.16
CA SER A 40 -1.85 -9.77 13.72
C SER A 40 -1.37 -10.77 14.78
N THR A 41 -2.08 -11.89 14.86
CA THR A 41 -1.73 -13.00 15.75
C THR A 41 -1.22 -14.22 14.97
N ASP A 42 -1.22 -14.16 13.65
CA ASP A 42 -0.69 -15.21 12.78
C ASP A 42 0.75 -14.90 12.34
N GLU A 43 1.24 -15.59 11.33
CA GLU A 43 2.59 -15.42 10.81
C GLU A 43 2.77 -14.18 9.92
N SER A 44 1.71 -13.42 9.65
CA SER A 44 1.80 -12.31 8.71
C SER A 44 2.72 -11.19 9.19
N LEU A 45 2.86 -10.98 10.50
CA LEU A 45 3.79 -10.00 11.01
C LEU A 45 5.24 -10.36 10.66
N GLU A 46 5.61 -11.63 10.76
CA GLU A 46 6.95 -12.09 10.39
C GLU A 46 7.20 -11.92 8.89
N ILE A 47 6.18 -12.18 8.08
CA ILE A 47 6.24 -11.94 6.63
C ILE A 47 6.48 -10.45 6.37
N ALA A 48 5.71 -9.58 7.02
CA ALA A 48 5.87 -8.13 6.87
C ALA A 48 7.26 -7.66 7.29
N ARG A 49 7.80 -8.19 8.38
CA ARG A 49 9.14 -7.85 8.86
C ARG A 49 10.25 -8.28 7.91
N SER A 50 10.03 -9.32 7.13
CA SER A 50 11.06 -9.87 6.24
C SER A 50 11.49 -8.91 5.14
N TYR A 51 10.73 -7.86 4.87
CA TYR A 51 11.03 -6.86 3.85
C TYR A 51 11.73 -5.61 4.41
N CYS A 52 11.93 -5.52 5.72
CA CYS A 52 12.43 -4.30 6.37
C CYS A 52 13.85 -3.88 5.96
N GLY A 53 14.59 -4.73 5.26
CA GLY A 53 15.92 -4.37 4.74
C GLY A 53 15.87 -3.46 3.50
N ASN A 54 14.73 -3.31 2.85
CA ASN A 54 14.59 -2.49 1.65
C ASN A 54 14.33 -1.03 2.04
N PRO A 55 15.15 -0.06 1.56
CA PRO A 55 14.97 1.35 1.93
C PRO A 55 13.65 1.97 1.46
N ARG A 56 12.96 1.35 0.49
CA ARG A 56 11.66 1.80 0.02
C ARG A 56 10.49 1.14 0.75
N TYR A 57 10.78 0.33 1.76
CA TYR A 57 9.76 -0.39 2.53
C TYR A 57 9.67 0.17 3.94
N HIS A 58 8.45 0.39 4.40
CA HIS A 58 8.18 0.87 5.76
C HIS A 58 7.11 0.01 6.40
N LEU A 59 7.34 -0.39 7.63
CA LEU A 59 6.40 -1.20 8.39
C LEU A 59 5.97 -0.46 9.65
N ILE A 60 4.65 -0.37 9.85
CA ILE A 60 4.06 0.11 11.09
C ILE A 60 3.48 -1.11 11.81
N GLU A 61 3.87 -1.32 13.07
CA GLU A 61 3.38 -2.44 13.88
C GLU A 61 2.49 -1.89 14.99
N ASN A 62 1.21 -2.20 14.91
CA ASN A 62 0.27 -1.89 16.01
C ASN A 62 0.19 -3.09 16.93
N SER A 63 0.12 -2.86 18.23
CA SER A 63 0.04 -3.94 19.22
C SER A 63 -1.33 -4.61 19.26
N GLU A 64 -2.35 -3.95 18.72
CA GLU A 64 -3.72 -4.47 18.70
C GLU A 64 -4.46 -3.95 17.48
N ASN A 65 -5.60 -4.54 17.16
CA ASN A 65 -6.45 -4.11 16.05
C ASN A 65 -7.09 -2.77 16.40
N THR A 66 -6.65 -1.70 15.74
CA THR A 66 -7.15 -0.34 15.94
C THR A 66 -8.23 0.05 14.93
N GLY A 67 -8.65 -0.89 14.09
CA GLY A 67 -9.61 -0.64 13.03
C GLY A 67 -8.94 -0.30 11.70
N PHE A 68 -9.66 -0.58 10.61
CA PHE A 68 -9.15 -0.39 9.25
C PHE A 68 -8.81 1.08 8.96
N SER A 69 -9.71 1.99 9.31
CA SER A 69 -9.53 3.41 9.03
C SER A 69 -8.31 3.99 9.75
N HIS A 70 -8.09 3.60 10.99
CA HIS A 70 -6.93 4.07 11.75
C HIS A 70 -5.63 3.59 11.10
N ALA A 71 -5.57 2.32 10.72
CA ALA A 71 -4.38 1.76 10.07
C ALA A 71 -4.09 2.46 8.74
N VAL A 72 -5.11 2.68 7.92
CA VAL A 72 -4.96 3.41 6.66
C VAL A 72 -4.45 4.83 6.90
N ASN A 73 -5.01 5.52 7.89
CA ASN A 73 -4.58 6.88 8.21
C ASN A 73 -3.13 6.94 8.69
N GLN A 74 -2.64 5.93 9.39
CA GLN A 74 -1.23 5.84 9.76
C GLN A 74 -0.34 5.78 8.51
N GLY A 75 -0.74 4.98 7.53
CA GLY A 75 -0.02 4.87 6.26
C GLY A 75 -0.02 6.18 5.49
N ILE A 76 -1.18 6.84 5.42
CA ILE A 76 -1.31 8.14 4.75
C ILE A 76 -0.43 9.19 5.42
N ALA A 77 -0.37 9.21 6.75
CA ALA A 77 0.45 10.17 7.48
C ALA A 77 1.95 9.98 7.21
N MET A 78 2.38 8.76 6.93
CA MET A 78 3.78 8.43 6.63
C MET A 78 4.13 8.65 5.15
N ALA A 79 3.14 8.61 4.26
CA ALA A 79 3.34 8.59 2.81
C ALA A 79 4.03 9.86 2.31
N LYS A 80 5.03 9.68 1.42
CA LYS A 80 5.79 10.77 0.81
C LYS A 80 5.58 10.90 -0.69
N GLY A 81 4.90 9.92 -1.30
CA GLY A 81 4.63 9.93 -2.73
C GLY A 81 3.62 11.01 -3.11
N GLU A 82 3.64 11.40 -4.38
CA GLU A 82 2.67 12.34 -4.93
C GLU A 82 1.26 11.77 -4.91
N TYR A 83 1.14 10.47 -5.13
CA TYR A 83 -0.12 9.74 -5.06
C TYR A 83 -0.03 8.66 -3.99
N MET A 84 -1.15 8.39 -3.32
CA MET A 84 -1.25 7.31 -2.34
C MET A 84 -2.21 6.26 -2.87
N ALA A 85 -1.74 5.04 -3.03
CA ALA A 85 -2.52 3.92 -3.53
C ALA A 85 -2.81 2.94 -2.40
N LEU A 86 -4.08 2.79 -2.05
CA LEU A 86 -4.50 1.83 -1.05
C LEU A 86 -4.69 0.46 -1.71
N PHE A 87 -4.07 -0.57 -1.17
CA PHE A 87 -4.07 -1.90 -1.75
C PHE A 87 -4.40 -2.95 -0.69
N ASN A 88 -5.31 -3.87 -1.02
CA ASN A 88 -5.73 -4.92 -0.08
C ASN A 88 -4.64 -5.99 0.08
N ASN A 89 -4.50 -6.54 1.28
CA ASN A 89 -3.50 -7.56 1.57
C ASN A 89 -3.76 -8.91 0.90
N ASP A 90 -4.94 -9.11 0.34
CA ASP A 90 -5.32 -10.33 -0.39
C ASP A 90 -5.45 -10.11 -1.90
N ALA A 91 -5.02 -8.96 -2.40
CA ALA A 91 -5.04 -8.63 -3.81
C ALA A 91 -3.67 -8.89 -4.44
N PHE A 92 -3.65 -9.14 -5.75
CA PHE A 92 -2.43 -9.34 -6.53
C PHE A 92 -2.48 -8.40 -7.71
N ALA A 93 -1.47 -7.54 -7.83
CA ALA A 93 -1.43 -6.55 -8.89
C ALA A 93 -0.84 -7.12 -10.17
N GLU A 94 -1.47 -6.78 -11.32
CA GLU A 94 -0.85 -7.03 -12.62
C GLU A 94 0.43 -6.20 -12.73
N PRO A 95 1.43 -6.63 -13.52
CA PRO A 95 2.72 -5.93 -13.59
C PRO A 95 2.63 -4.45 -13.96
N ASN A 96 1.62 -4.04 -14.71
CA ASN A 96 1.43 -2.64 -15.14
C ASN A 96 0.33 -1.91 -14.36
N TRP A 97 -0.14 -2.48 -13.25
CA TRP A 97 -1.23 -1.89 -12.47
C TRP A 97 -0.93 -0.46 -12.01
N LEU A 98 0.23 -0.25 -11.38
CA LEU A 98 0.59 1.07 -10.85
C LEU A 98 0.86 2.07 -11.99
N GLU A 99 1.54 1.63 -13.05
CA GLU A 99 1.82 2.46 -14.21
C GLU A 99 0.53 2.97 -14.85
N GLU A 100 -0.43 2.08 -15.09
CA GLU A 100 -1.71 2.45 -15.70
C GLU A 100 -2.54 3.34 -14.79
N LEU A 101 -2.53 3.06 -13.49
CA LEU A 101 -3.25 3.87 -12.50
C LEU A 101 -2.69 5.30 -12.47
N LEU A 102 -1.38 5.44 -12.48
CA LEU A 102 -0.73 6.75 -12.49
C LEU A 102 -0.95 7.51 -13.78
N LYS A 103 -0.94 6.83 -14.93
CA LYS A 103 -1.26 7.47 -16.22
C LYS A 103 -2.65 8.07 -16.21
N THR A 104 -3.62 7.32 -15.70
CA THR A 104 -5.00 7.80 -15.61
C THR A 104 -5.08 9.02 -14.69
N ALA A 105 -4.43 8.96 -13.54
CA ALA A 105 -4.45 10.05 -12.56
C ALA A 105 -3.76 11.30 -13.09
N GLU A 106 -2.64 11.15 -13.80
CA GLU A 106 -1.87 12.27 -14.34
C GLU A 106 -2.58 12.97 -15.51
N SER A 107 -3.44 12.24 -16.24
CA SER A 107 -4.19 12.79 -17.36
C SER A 107 -5.43 13.58 -16.93
N ASP A 108 -5.83 13.47 -15.68
CA ASP A 108 -7.02 14.14 -15.13
C ASP A 108 -6.68 14.75 -13.76
N PRO A 109 -6.49 16.06 -13.68
CA PRO A 109 -6.12 16.71 -12.41
C PRO A 109 -7.17 16.57 -11.31
N ASP A 110 -8.40 16.24 -11.67
CA ASP A 110 -9.48 16.04 -10.71
C ASP A 110 -9.71 14.56 -10.40
N PHE A 111 -8.84 13.69 -10.90
CA PHE A 111 -8.98 12.26 -10.72
C PHE A 111 -8.95 11.85 -9.23
N CYS A 112 -9.96 11.13 -8.83
CA CYS A 112 -10.03 10.45 -7.55
C CYS A 112 -10.67 9.09 -7.84
N GLY A 113 -9.84 8.14 -8.28
CA GLY A 113 -10.33 6.87 -8.79
C GLY A 113 -10.33 5.77 -7.75
N ILE A 114 -11.33 4.91 -7.83
CA ILE A 114 -11.42 3.70 -7.02
C ILE A 114 -11.40 2.52 -7.97
N GLN A 115 -10.44 1.62 -7.80
CA GLN A 115 -10.37 0.34 -8.47
C GLN A 115 -10.97 -0.72 -7.55
N PRO A 116 -11.38 -1.90 -8.07
CA PRO A 116 -11.97 -2.93 -7.23
C PRO A 116 -11.16 -3.29 -5.99
N ASP A 117 -9.83 -3.29 -6.09
CA ASP A 117 -8.95 -3.69 -5.00
C ASP A 117 -8.02 -2.57 -4.53
N ALA A 118 -8.24 -1.34 -5.00
CA ALA A 118 -7.35 -0.23 -4.67
C ALA A 118 -8.06 1.11 -4.80
N ALA A 119 -7.60 2.09 -4.04
CA ALA A 119 -8.03 3.49 -4.16
C ALA A 119 -6.78 4.34 -4.32
N LEU A 120 -6.83 5.33 -5.23
CA LEU A 120 -5.73 6.25 -5.45
C LEU A 120 -6.14 7.66 -5.01
N LEU A 121 -5.30 8.30 -4.21
CA LEU A 121 -5.50 9.67 -3.75
C LEU A 121 -4.30 10.52 -4.14
N ARG A 122 -4.54 11.76 -4.55
CA ARG A 122 -3.47 12.72 -4.81
C ARG A 122 -3.08 13.40 -3.50
N ALA A 123 -1.78 13.45 -3.21
CA ALA A 123 -1.27 14.09 -2.01
C ALA A 123 -1.59 15.60 -2.03
N GLY A 124 -2.00 16.11 -0.87
CA GLY A 124 -2.29 17.53 -0.73
C GLY A 124 -3.66 17.98 -1.20
N THR A 125 -4.50 17.07 -1.73
CA THR A 125 -5.85 17.39 -2.17
C THR A 125 -6.86 16.49 -1.48
N GLY A 126 -7.93 17.06 -0.95
CA GLY A 126 -9.04 16.29 -0.42
C GLY A 126 -8.76 15.44 0.82
N ARG A 127 -7.72 15.78 1.53
CA ARG A 127 -7.39 15.08 2.77
C ARG A 127 -7.83 15.84 3.99
#